data_9d83e9e5a7afa0a626194eb8ec45ddfa
#
_entry.id   9d83e9e5a7afa0a626194eb8ec45ddfa
#
_cell.length_a   1.000
_cell.length_b   1.000
_cell.length_c   1.000
_cell.angle_alpha   90.00
_cell.angle_beta   90.00
_cell.angle_gamma   90.00
#
_symmetry.space_group_name_H-M   'P 1'
#
loop_
_entity.id
_entity.type
_entity.pdbx_description
1 polymer ?
#
loop_
_entity_poly.entity_id
_entity_poly.type
_entity_poly.pdbx_seq_one_letter_code
_entity_poly.pdbx_strand_id
1 'polypeptide(L)' 'MNKRIKKKVAIRKCQKSLEKMKQIFHGADEEFLQGMENMYARRIATIRNGGLK' A
#
# COMPACT_ATOMS: atom_id res chain seq x y z
N MET A 1 21.86 3.84 -5.55
CA MET A 1 20.48 4.26 -5.64
C MET A 1 20.09 5.19 -4.51
N ASN A 2 19.40 6.24 -4.82
CA ASN A 2 19.02 7.23 -3.85
C ASN A 2 17.90 6.69 -2.93
N LYS A 3 18.04 6.91 -1.63
CA LYS A 3 17.04 6.46 -0.66
C LYS A 3 15.66 7.05 -0.92
N ARG A 4 15.61 8.28 -1.43
CA ARG A 4 14.34 8.94 -1.77
C ARG A 4 13.61 8.20 -2.88
N ILE A 5 14.32 7.74 -3.87
CA ILE A 5 13.74 7.00 -5.00
C ILE A 5 13.21 5.66 -4.52
N LYS A 6 13.94 4.98 -3.65
CA LYS A 6 13.49 3.71 -3.08
C LYS A 6 12.17 3.86 -2.33
N LYS A 7 12.03 4.90 -1.53
CA LYS A 7 10.79 5.17 -0.80
C LYS A 7 9.63 5.39 -1.75
N LYS A 8 9.81 6.24 -2.75
CA LYS A 8 8.77 6.53 -3.73
C LYS A 8 8.34 5.28 -4.47
N VAL A 9 9.30 4.46 -4.89
CA VAL A 9 9.02 3.23 -5.62
C VAL A 9 8.25 2.25 -4.73
N ALA A 10 8.65 2.12 -3.47
CA ALA A 10 7.97 1.22 -2.54
C ALA A 10 6.53 1.65 -2.30
N ILE A 11 6.28 2.93 -2.09
CA ILE A 11 4.94 3.47 -1.91
C ILE A 11 4.09 3.24 -3.16
N ARG A 12 4.66 3.52 -4.32
CA ARG A 12 3.98 3.34 -5.59
C ARG A 12 3.59 1.88 -5.82
N LYS A 13 4.51 0.95 -5.49
CA LYS A 13 4.22 -0.48 -5.59
C LYS A 13 3.08 -0.89 -4.68
N CYS A 14 3.06 -0.39 -3.45
CA CYS A 14 1.97 -0.66 -2.53
C CYS A 14 0.65 -0.13 -3.06
N GLN A 15 0.64 1.08 -3.58
CA GLN A 15 -0.57 1.67 -4.15
C GLN A 15 -1.09 0.88 -5.35
N LYS A 16 -0.20 0.45 -6.23
CA LYS A 16 -0.58 -0.37 -7.39
C LYS A 16 -1.14 -1.70 -6.96
N SER A 17 -0.51 -2.35 -5.98
CA SER A 17 -1.00 -3.61 -5.46
C SER A 17 -2.38 -3.46 -4.87
N LEU A 18 -2.60 -2.38 -4.12
CA LEU A 18 -3.91 -2.11 -3.53
C LEU A 18 -4.98 -1.93 -4.60
N GLU A 19 -4.70 -1.15 -5.63
CA GLU A 19 -5.63 -0.95 -6.74
C GLU A 19 -5.96 -2.26 -7.44
N LYS A 20 -4.94 -3.08 -7.69
CA LYS A 20 -5.13 -4.38 -8.32
C LYS A 20 -6.00 -5.29 -7.47
N MET A 21 -5.74 -5.31 -6.17
CA MET A 21 -6.53 -6.12 -5.25
C MET A 21 -7.97 -5.63 -5.18
N LYS A 22 -8.19 -4.34 -5.19
CA LYS A 22 -9.54 -3.78 -5.22
C LYS A 22 -10.31 -4.22 -6.46
N GLN A 23 -9.66 -4.29 -7.59
CA GLN A 23 -10.28 -4.75 -8.83
C GLN A 23 -10.63 -6.24 -8.76
N ILE A 24 -9.73 -7.04 -8.21
CA ILE A 24 -9.94 -8.48 -8.07
C ILE A 24 -11.09 -8.77 -7.11
N PHE A 25 -11.14 -8.03 -5.99
CA PHE A 25 -12.13 -8.24 -4.94
C PHE A 25 -13.25 -7.21 -4.96
N HIS A 26 -13.56 -6.68 -6.13
CA HIS A 26 -14.52 -5.61 -6.25
C HIS A 26 -15.94 -6.03 -5.82
N GLY A 27 -16.23 -7.31 -5.79
CA GLY A 27 -17.48 -7.83 -5.26
C GLY A 27 -17.43 -8.21 -3.79
N ALA A 28 -16.33 -7.95 -3.10
CA ALA A 28 -16.17 -8.33 -1.70
C ALA A 28 -16.87 -7.34 -0.76
N ASP A 29 -17.05 -7.77 0.51
CA ASP A 29 -17.66 -6.92 1.53
C ASP A 29 -16.85 -5.66 1.78
N GLU A 30 -17.54 -4.57 2.12
CA GLU A 30 -16.89 -3.31 2.44
C GLU A 30 -15.91 -3.46 3.59
N GLU A 31 -16.26 -4.25 4.60
CA GLU A 31 -15.38 -4.49 5.74
C GLU A 31 -14.06 -5.10 5.31
N PHE A 32 -14.11 -6.06 4.39
CA PHE A 32 -12.93 -6.70 3.87
C PHE A 32 -12.06 -5.72 3.11
N LEU A 33 -12.66 -4.92 2.23
CA LEU A 33 -11.95 -3.92 1.46
C LEU A 33 -11.34 -2.85 2.35
N GLN A 34 -12.07 -2.44 3.37
CA GLN A 34 -11.58 -1.43 4.31
C GLN A 34 -10.41 -1.94 5.13
N GLY A 35 -10.49 -3.19 5.58
CA GLY A 35 -9.38 -3.82 6.29
C GLY A 35 -8.12 -3.89 5.43
N MET A 36 -8.29 -4.21 4.16
CA MET A 36 -7.19 -4.28 3.21
C MET A 36 -6.58 -2.90 3.00
N GLU A 37 -7.41 -1.88 2.81
CA GLU A 37 -6.94 -0.49 2.67
C GLU A 37 -6.17 -0.04 3.91
N ASN A 38 -6.66 -0.37 5.08
CA ASN A 38 -5.99 -0.02 6.33
C ASN A 38 -4.62 -0.67 6.44
N MET A 39 -4.51 -1.92 6.02
CA MET A 39 -3.23 -2.63 6.02
C MET A 39 -2.21 -1.93 5.12
N TYR A 40 -2.63 -1.60 3.91
CA TYR A 40 -1.74 -0.92 2.97
C TYR A 40 -1.42 0.50 3.42
N ALA A 41 -2.38 1.19 3.99
CA ALA A 41 -2.16 2.53 4.53
C ALA A 41 -1.10 2.53 5.63
N ARG A 42 -1.14 1.52 6.49
CA ARG A 42 -0.12 1.34 7.53
C ARG A 42 1.26 1.11 6.93
N ARG A 43 1.34 0.27 5.92
CA ARG A 43 2.62 0.01 5.24
C ARG A 43 3.17 1.28 4.62
N ILE A 44 2.32 2.03 3.94
CA ILE A 44 2.74 3.28 3.31
C ILE A 44 3.20 4.27 4.37
N ALA A 45 2.48 4.38 5.48
CA ALA A 45 2.86 5.26 6.58
C ALA A 45 4.22 4.87 7.16
N THR A 46 4.44 3.57 7.34
CA THR A 46 5.73 3.07 7.84
C THR A 46 6.86 3.43 6.90
N ILE A 47 6.65 3.27 5.61
CA ILE A 47 7.66 3.63 4.60
C ILE A 47 7.93 5.13 4.63
N ARG A 48 6.88 5.96 4.72
CA ARG A 48 7.01 7.41 4.78
C ARG A 48 7.80 7.87 5.99
N ASN A 49 7.60 7.20 7.10
CA ASN A 49 8.27 7.56 8.35
C ASN A 49 9.68 6.98 8.46
N GLY A 50 10.18 6.38 7.40
CA GLY A 50 11.52 5.84 7.39
C GLY A 50 11.63 4.50 8.10
N GLY A 51 10.54 3.76 8.23
CA GLY A 51 10.53 2.45 8.86
C GLY A 51 11.16 1.35 8.04
N LEU A 52 11.61 1.64 6.85
CA LEU A 52 12.35 0.71 6.02
C LEU A 52 13.79 0.62 6.52
N LYS A 53 14.15 -0.47 7.09
CA LYS A 53 15.53 -0.70 7.52
C LYS A 53 16.27 -1.57 6.54
#